data_b3859aa32320be082a5d08b5c61a1e41
#
_entry.id   b3859aa32320be082a5d08b5c61a1e41
#
_cell.length_a   1.000
_cell.length_b   1.000
_cell.length_c   1.000
_cell.angle_alpha   90.00
_cell.angle_beta   90.00
_cell.angle_gamma   90.00
#
_symmetry.space_group_name_H-M   'P 1'
#
loop_
_entity.id
_entity.type
_entity.pdbx_description
1 polymer ?
#
loop_
_entity_poly.entity_id
_entity_poly.type
_entity_poly.pdbx_seq_one_letter_code
_entity_poly.pdbx_strand_id
1 'polypeptide(L)'
;NGQGRWGQEDYLNHIDGMMFGDDPKQGLIRDQTFIHPILRFEFRAPDEFHLRNSPTRVEGRHPDGAMMVFDAGPAKGAQSAFDYLRHVWAAKSQLHDLESLTIDGLDAATAWTTGRGKKGPVRIRALAIRAGQKQLYRFMFISPQDQTGRWAQLFRRSGLSFRRISKRAAAKLRANRLLVVPARADDNIAGLARTLPYGRYNEAWFRVLNDLAPNQTIRKNQRLKVVAG
;
A
#
# COMPACT_ATOMS: atom_id res chain seq x y z
N ASN A 1 -24.78 34.78 17.81
CA ASN A 1 -24.71 33.43 17.24
C ASN A 1 -23.46 32.67 17.72
N GLY A 2 -23.46 32.25 19.01
CA GLY A 2 -22.32 31.54 19.64
C GLY A 2 -22.39 30.01 19.61
N GLN A 3 -23.32 29.42 18.89
CA GLN A 3 -23.55 27.95 18.93
C GLN A 3 -22.54 27.13 18.15
N GLY A 4 -21.77 27.71 17.22
CA GLY A 4 -20.78 26.96 16.43
C GLY A 4 -19.43 26.68 17.14
N ARG A 5 -19.10 27.39 18.21
CA ARG A 5 -17.82 27.25 18.92
C ARG A 5 -17.79 26.10 19.93
N TRP A 6 -18.90 25.78 20.55
CA TRP A 6 -18.99 24.69 21.52
C TRP A 6 -18.76 23.32 20.89
N GLY A 7 -19.29 23.07 19.70
CA GLY A 7 -19.08 21.83 19.00
C GLY A 7 -17.66 21.64 18.46
N GLN A 8 -16.88 22.70 18.26
CA GLN A 8 -15.53 22.59 17.72
C GLN A 8 -14.54 22.05 18.75
N GLU A 9 -14.58 22.50 19.99
CA GLU A 9 -13.71 22.01 21.06
C GLU A 9 -14.00 20.55 21.39
N ASP A 10 -15.26 20.18 21.55
CA ASP A 10 -15.65 18.78 21.79
C ASP A 10 -15.27 17.89 20.62
N TYR A 11 -15.46 18.36 19.38
CA TYR A 11 -15.03 17.63 18.19
C TYR A 11 -13.51 17.40 18.17
N LEU A 12 -12.70 18.44 18.41
CA LEU A 12 -11.25 18.32 18.42
C LEU A 12 -10.75 17.36 19.51
N ASN A 13 -11.37 17.41 20.68
CA ASN A 13 -11.05 16.46 21.76
C ASN A 13 -11.42 15.01 21.42
N HIS A 14 -12.51 14.81 20.69
CA HIS A 14 -12.97 13.48 20.28
C HIS A 14 -12.07 12.82 19.23
N ILE A 15 -11.49 13.60 18.34
CA ILE A 15 -10.64 13.08 17.25
C ILE A 15 -9.16 12.97 17.63
N ASP A 16 -8.76 13.56 18.75
CA ASP A 16 -7.37 13.49 19.23
C ASP A 16 -6.97 12.05 19.52
N GLY A 17 -5.84 11.62 18.97
CA GLY A 17 -5.35 10.25 19.08
C GLY A 17 -6.02 9.23 18.16
N MET A 18 -7.03 9.59 17.37
CA MET A 18 -7.65 8.68 16.41
C MET A 18 -6.64 8.15 15.40
N MET A 19 -6.79 6.89 15.01
CA MET A 19 -5.99 6.29 13.95
C MET A 19 -6.25 7.03 12.63
N PHE A 20 -5.16 7.36 11.94
CA PHE A 20 -5.19 8.04 10.64
C PHE A 20 -4.59 7.15 9.56
N GLY A 21 -5.39 6.80 8.56
CA GLY A 21 -4.98 5.94 7.45
C GLY A 21 -5.05 4.46 7.80
N ASP A 22 -3.99 3.71 7.46
CA ASP A 22 -3.98 2.25 7.54
C ASP A 22 -3.92 1.70 8.97
N ASP A 23 -4.66 0.61 9.20
CA ASP A 23 -4.56 -0.20 10.43
C ASP A 23 -3.35 -1.17 10.32
N PRO A 24 -2.39 -1.14 11.27
CA PRO A 24 -1.28 -2.09 11.31
C PRO A 24 -1.70 -3.57 11.28
N LYS A 25 -2.92 -3.89 11.71
CA LYS A 25 -3.47 -5.25 11.64
C LYS A 25 -3.72 -5.71 10.20
N GLN A 26 -3.94 -4.77 9.29
CA GLN A 26 -4.17 -5.03 7.86
C GLN A 26 -2.96 -4.69 6.99
N GLY A 27 -1.92 -4.10 7.59
CA GLY A 27 -0.74 -3.62 6.88
C GLY A 27 -0.76 -2.11 6.67
N LEU A 28 0.40 -1.55 6.42
CA LEU A 28 0.67 -0.12 6.29
C LEU A 28 1.22 0.19 4.90
N ILE A 29 0.79 1.27 4.30
CA ILE A 29 1.42 1.84 3.11
C ILE A 29 2.31 3.01 3.55
N ARG A 30 3.58 2.96 3.15
CA ARG A 30 4.55 4.05 3.33
C ARG A 30 5.18 4.32 1.96
N ASP A 31 4.87 5.45 1.38
CA ASP A 31 5.20 5.78 -0.01
C ASP A 31 4.75 4.67 -0.98
N GLN A 32 5.71 4.00 -1.64
CA GLN A 32 5.45 2.89 -2.55
C GLN A 32 5.62 1.51 -1.89
N THR A 33 5.81 1.45 -0.56
CA THR A 33 6.05 0.20 0.16
C THR A 33 4.82 -0.20 0.97
N PHE A 34 4.36 -1.43 0.76
CA PHE A 34 3.41 -2.10 1.64
C PHE A 34 4.16 -2.90 2.68
N ILE A 35 3.82 -2.73 3.96
CA ILE A 35 4.46 -3.40 5.09
C ILE A 35 3.39 -4.04 5.96
N HIS A 36 3.50 -5.32 6.25
CA HIS A 36 2.57 -6.01 7.15
C HIS A 36 3.26 -6.38 8.48
N PRO A 37 3.09 -5.60 9.55
CA PRO A 37 3.81 -5.82 10.81
C PRO A 37 3.55 -7.18 11.45
N ILE A 38 2.31 -7.67 11.40
CA ILE A 38 1.93 -8.94 12.04
C ILE A 38 2.45 -10.13 11.25
N LEU A 39 2.26 -10.14 9.92
CA LEU A 39 2.74 -11.20 9.04
C LEU A 39 4.24 -11.06 8.73
N ARG A 40 4.83 -9.91 9.09
CA ARG A 40 6.27 -9.60 9.02
C ARG A 40 6.88 -9.76 7.63
N PHE A 41 6.28 -9.09 6.68
CA PHE A 41 6.82 -8.93 5.33
C PHE A 41 6.58 -7.52 4.81
N GLU A 42 7.32 -7.19 3.77
CA GLU A 42 7.11 -5.97 2.99
C GLU A 42 7.42 -6.23 1.52
N PHE A 43 6.91 -5.36 0.67
CA PHE A 43 7.29 -5.27 -0.74
C PHE A 43 7.09 -3.84 -1.24
N ARG A 44 7.83 -3.49 -2.30
CA ARG A 44 7.70 -2.21 -2.97
C ARG A 44 6.87 -2.37 -4.24
N ALA A 45 5.80 -1.59 -4.37
CA ALA A 45 5.04 -1.47 -5.61
C ALA A 45 5.88 -0.75 -6.69
N PRO A 46 5.54 -0.92 -7.97
CA PRO A 46 6.15 -0.12 -9.03
C PRO A 46 5.93 1.37 -8.77
N ASP A 47 6.86 2.20 -9.21
CA ASP A 47 6.77 3.65 -9.04
C ASP A 47 5.49 4.21 -9.70
N GLU A 48 4.94 5.28 -9.14
CA GLU A 48 3.72 5.96 -9.58
C GLU A 48 2.41 5.14 -9.48
N PHE A 49 2.45 3.95 -8.86
CA PHE A 49 1.23 3.21 -8.57
C PHE A 49 0.54 3.79 -7.33
N HIS A 50 -0.74 4.09 -7.46
CA HIS A 50 -1.58 4.42 -6.31
C HIS A 50 -2.01 3.15 -5.60
N LEU A 51 -1.45 2.94 -4.41
CA LEU A 51 -1.75 1.77 -3.59
C LEU A 51 -3.03 1.99 -2.77
N ARG A 52 -3.82 0.93 -2.67
CA ARG A 52 -4.98 0.82 -1.79
C ARG A 52 -4.91 -0.49 -1.03
N ASN A 53 -4.91 -0.41 0.28
CA ASN A 53 -4.99 -1.57 1.15
C ASN A 53 -6.44 -1.89 1.50
N SER A 54 -6.74 -3.18 1.66
CA SER A 54 -8.01 -3.69 2.14
C SER A 54 -7.77 -4.96 2.98
N PRO A 55 -8.74 -5.46 3.75
CA PRO A 55 -8.55 -6.62 4.62
C PRO A 55 -8.07 -7.90 3.91
N THR A 56 -8.32 -8.03 2.62
CA THR A 56 -8.04 -9.26 1.86
C THR A 56 -6.99 -9.09 0.77
N ARG A 57 -6.63 -7.87 0.39
CA ARG A 57 -5.69 -7.61 -0.71
C ARG A 57 -5.16 -6.19 -0.72
N VAL A 58 -4.01 -6.02 -1.36
CA VAL A 58 -3.45 -4.74 -1.75
C VAL A 58 -3.60 -4.57 -3.26
N GLU A 59 -4.20 -3.47 -3.69
CA GLU A 59 -4.30 -3.09 -5.09
C GLU A 59 -3.40 -1.90 -5.38
N GLY A 60 -2.69 -1.95 -6.50
CA GLY A 60 -1.96 -0.82 -7.06
C GLY A 60 -2.48 -0.50 -8.45
N ARG A 61 -2.67 0.78 -8.77
CA ARG A 61 -3.16 1.23 -10.07
C ARG A 61 -2.30 2.37 -10.61
N HIS A 62 -1.94 2.27 -11.87
CA HIS A 62 -1.29 3.34 -12.60
C HIS A 62 -2.27 4.03 -13.56
N PRO A 63 -2.17 5.36 -13.80
CA PRO A 63 -3.05 6.09 -14.73
C PRO A 63 -3.09 5.48 -16.14
N ASP A 64 -1.98 4.92 -16.63
CA ASP A 64 -1.88 4.29 -17.96
C ASP A 64 -2.54 2.90 -18.03
N GLY A 65 -3.27 2.49 -16.98
CA GLY A 65 -4.07 1.27 -16.97
C GLY A 65 -3.36 0.02 -16.47
N ALA A 66 -2.07 0.10 -16.11
CA ALA A 66 -1.37 -0.99 -15.44
C ALA A 66 -1.88 -1.17 -14.00
N MET A 67 -1.92 -2.41 -13.54
CA MET A 67 -2.44 -2.77 -12.21
C MET A 67 -1.55 -3.81 -11.54
N MET A 68 -1.55 -3.77 -10.21
CA MET A 68 -0.99 -4.80 -9.35
C MET A 68 -2.06 -5.23 -8.33
N VAL A 69 -2.17 -6.52 -8.09
CA VAL A 69 -2.95 -7.10 -6.99
C VAL A 69 -2.02 -8.02 -6.21
N PHE A 70 -1.98 -7.83 -4.90
CA PHE A 70 -1.32 -8.72 -3.97
C PHE A 70 -2.33 -9.26 -2.98
N ASP A 71 -2.35 -10.56 -2.77
CA ASP A 71 -3.19 -11.24 -1.80
C ASP A 71 -2.51 -12.51 -1.25
N ALA A 72 -3.23 -13.24 -0.43
CA ALA A 72 -2.84 -14.55 0.04
C ALA A 72 -3.90 -15.59 -0.32
N GLY A 73 -3.46 -16.79 -0.65
CA GLY A 73 -4.34 -17.92 -0.97
C GLY A 73 -3.94 -19.21 -0.28
N PRO A 74 -4.90 -20.13 -0.06
CA PRO A 74 -4.61 -21.44 0.51
C PRO A 74 -3.81 -22.30 -0.47
N ALA A 75 -2.85 -23.07 0.04
CA ALA A 75 -1.97 -23.92 -0.78
C ALA A 75 -2.71 -25.08 -1.48
N LYS A 76 -3.86 -25.50 -0.96
CA LYS A 76 -4.69 -26.60 -1.50
C LYS A 76 -3.89 -27.87 -1.87
N GLY A 77 -2.93 -28.24 -1.02
CA GLY A 77 -2.11 -29.43 -1.20
C GLY A 77 -0.91 -29.27 -2.14
N ALA A 78 -0.72 -28.12 -2.79
CA ALA A 78 0.43 -27.89 -3.66
C ALA A 78 1.76 -28.03 -2.88
N GLN A 79 2.73 -28.75 -3.47
CA GLN A 79 4.01 -29.05 -2.83
C GLN A 79 5.04 -27.94 -3.02
N SER A 80 4.89 -27.13 -4.08
CA SER A 80 5.76 -26.00 -4.41
C SER A 80 4.94 -24.81 -4.93
N ALA A 81 5.56 -23.64 -5.03
CA ALA A 81 4.97 -22.49 -5.68
C ALA A 81 4.73 -22.72 -7.18
N PHE A 82 5.61 -23.50 -7.83
CA PHE A 82 5.45 -23.92 -9.21
C PHE A 82 4.21 -24.80 -9.39
N ASP A 83 4.06 -25.82 -8.56
CA ASP A 83 2.91 -26.72 -8.56
C ASP A 83 1.59 -25.95 -8.29
N TYR A 84 1.62 -25.06 -7.32
CA TYR A 84 0.50 -24.17 -7.02
C TYR A 84 0.08 -23.31 -8.22
N LEU A 85 1.06 -22.66 -8.85
CA LEU A 85 0.78 -21.79 -9.99
C LEU A 85 0.17 -22.58 -11.15
N ARG A 86 0.75 -23.74 -11.46
CA ARG A 86 0.34 -24.59 -12.57
C ARG A 86 -1.01 -25.29 -12.35
N HIS A 87 -1.21 -25.87 -11.17
CA HIS A 87 -2.32 -26.80 -10.95
C HIS A 87 -3.45 -26.25 -10.07
N VAL A 88 -3.21 -25.16 -9.34
CA VAL A 88 -4.20 -24.59 -8.42
C VAL A 88 -4.66 -23.20 -8.86
N TRP A 89 -3.74 -22.23 -8.90
CA TRP A 89 -4.14 -20.84 -9.10
C TRP A 89 -4.45 -20.51 -10.55
N ALA A 90 -3.63 -20.96 -11.48
CA ALA A 90 -3.79 -20.72 -12.91
C ALA A 90 -4.10 -22.00 -13.72
N ALA A 91 -4.70 -23.01 -13.09
CA ALA A 91 -4.97 -24.32 -13.69
C ALA A 91 -5.79 -24.28 -15.00
N LYS A 92 -6.59 -23.25 -15.19
CA LYS A 92 -7.41 -23.05 -16.40
C LYS A 92 -6.80 -22.06 -17.40
N SER A 93 -5.58 -21.58 -17.15
CA SER A 93 -4.91 -20.58 -17.98
C SER A 93 -3.80 -21.24 -18.79
N GLN A 94 -3.60 -20.78 -20.00
CA GLN A 94 -2.40 -21.10 -20.77
C GLN A 94 -1.25 -20.28 -20.20
N LEU A 95 -0.34 -20.94 -19.48
CA LEU A 95 0.84 -20.35 -18.88
C LEU A 95 2.01 -20.39 -19.85
N HIS A 96 2.74 -19.28 -19.89
CA HIS A 96 4.00 -19.14 -20.62
C HIS A 96 5.12 -18.77 -19.65
N ASP A 97 6.35 -19.18 -19.96
CA ASP A 97 7.57 -18.92 -19.17
C ASP A 97 7.36 -19.23 -17.68
N LEU A 98 6.75 -20.41 -17.40
CA LEU A 98 6.58 -20.87 -16.04
C LEU A 98 7.94 -21.34 -15.49
N GLU A 99 8.42 -20.64 -14.48
CA GLU A 99 9.73 -20.87 -13.90
C GLU A 99 9.69 -20.86 -12.36
N SER A 100 10.54 -21.67 -11.75
CA SER A 100 10.80 -21.63 -10.30
C SER A 100 11.89 -20.61 -10.00
N LEU A 101 11.76 -19.93 -8.88
CA LEU A 101 12.76 -18.97 -8.38
C LEU A 101 12.75 -18.94 -6.85
N THR A 102 13.73 -18.25 -6.28
CA THR A 102 13.79 -18.01 -4.83
C THR A 102 13.69 -16.53 -4.55
N ILE A 103 12.80 -16.14 -3.64
CA ILE A 103 12.63 -14.74 -3.20
C ILE A 103 12.76 -14.71 -1.68
N ASP A 104 13.73 -13.95 -1.17
CA ASP A 104 14.05 -13.87 0.26
C ASP A 104 14.23 -15.27 0.92
N GLY A 105 14.83 -16.22 0.20
CA GLY A 105 15.00 -17.61 0.64
C GLY A 105 13.72 -18.45 0.65
N LEU A 106 12.60 -17.95 0.09
CA LEU A 106 11.35 -18.68 -0.03
C LEU A 106 11.19 -19.27 -1.43
N ASP A 107 10.58 -20.46 -1.51
CA ASP A 107 10.16 -21.08 -2.76
C ASP A 107 9.14 -20.18 -3.46
N ALA A 108 9.39 -19.85 -4.72
CA ALA A 108 8.53 -18.99 -5.52
C ALA A 108 8.44 -19.50 -6.96
N ALA A 109 7.42 -19.08 -7.67
CA ALA A 109 7.27 -19.37 -9.10
C ALA A 109 6.56 -18.21 -9.81
N THR A 110 6.92 -17.97 -11.05
CA THR A 110 6.29 -16.97 -11.90
C THR A 110 5.94 -17.54 -13.27
N ALA A 111 4.90 -16.99 -13.86
CA ALA A 111 4.50 -17.26 -15.24
C ALA A 111 3.77 -16.03 -15.78
N TRP A 112 3.55 -16.01 -17.10
CA TRP A 112 2.62 -15.04 -17.66
C TRP A 112 1.53 -15.72 -18.49
N THR A 113 0.42 -15.03 -18.63
CA THR A 113 -0.71 -15.42 -19.48
C THR A 113 -1.32 -14.17 -20.11
N THR A 114 -2.22 -14.36 -21.04
CA THR A 114 -3.02 -13.29 -21.62
C THR A 114 -4.44 -13.33 -21.07
N GLY A 115 -5.11 -12.19 -21.12
CA GLY A 115 -6.49 -12.06 -20.68
C GLY A 115 -7.19 -10.92 -21.41
N ARG A 116 -8.42 -10.67 -21.05
CA ARG A 116 -9.21 -9.55 -21.58
C ARG A 116 -9.63 -8.61 -20.45
N GLY A 117 -9.13 -7.40 -20.49
CA GLY A 117 -9.53 -6.30 -19.62
C GLY A 117 -10.69 -5.49 -20.21
N LYS A 118 -11.19 -4.51 -19.46
CA LYS A 118 -12.27 -3.61 -19.94
C LYS A 118 -11.89 -2.82 -21.20
N LYS A 119 -10.59 -2.49 -21.35
CA LYS A 119 -10.08 -1.65 -22.45
C LYS A 119 -9.39 -2.46 -23.57
N GLY A 120 -9.45 -3.79 -23.55
CA GLY A 120 -8.83 -4.64 -24.55
C GLY A 120 -7.98 -5.77 -23.98
N PRO A 121 -7.10 -6.38 -24.79
CA PRO A 121 -6.24 -7.47 -24.38
C PRO A 121 -5.22 -7.00 -23.35
N VAL A 122 -4.96 -7.86 -22.37
CA VAL A 122 -3.99 -7.59 -21.30
C VAL A 122 -3.00 -8.74 -21.17
N ARG A 123 -1.79 -8.43 -20.72
CA ARG A 123 -0.82 -9.39 -20.24
C ARG A 123 -0.86 -9.44 -18.72
N ILE A 124 -0.85 -10.65 -18.19
CA ILE A 124 -0.92 -10.91 -16.77
C ILE A 124 0.33 -11.70 -16.38
N ARG A 125 1.15 -11.14 -15.50
CA ARG A 125 2.23 -11.89 -14.84
C ARG A 125 1.76 -12.29 -13.45
N ALA A 126 1.77 -13.58 -13.22
CA ALA A 126 1.49 -14.17 -11.92
C ALA A 126 2.82 -14.50 -11.22
N LEU A 127 2.89 -14.25 -9.91
CA LEU A 127 3.99 -14.65 -9.05
C LEU A 127 3.40 -15.22 -7.76
N ALA A 128 3.78 -16.44 -7.41
CA ALA A 128 3.44 -17.09 -6.16
C ALA A 128 4.68 -17.23 -5.29
N ILE A 129 4.57 -16.94 -3.99
CA ILE A 129 5.65 -17.06 -3.00
C ILE A 129 5.13 -17.90 -1.84
N ARG A 130 5.81 -18.99 -1.49
CA ARG A 130 5.37 -19.90 -0.45
C ARG A 130 5.65 -19.34 0.95
N ALA A 131 4.59 -18.86 1.61
CA ALA A 131 4.67 -18.29 2.96
C ALA A 131 4.80 -19.35 4.06
N GLY A 132 4.45 -20.60 3.73
CA GLY A 132 4.48 -21.76 4.63
C GLY A 132 3.80 -22.96 3.99
N GLN A 133 3.49 -23.98 4.79
CA GLN A 133 2.89 -25.20 4.25
C GLN A 133 1.45 -25.02 3.73
N LYS A 134 0.69 -24.10 4.33
CA LYS A 134 -0.75 -23.96 4.07
C LYS A 134 -1.12 -22.74 3.24
N GLN A 135 -0.19 -21.80 3.01
CA GLN A 135 -0.50 -20.50 2.43
C GLN A 135 0.60 -20.01 1.48
N LEU A 136 0.20 -19.37 0.40
CA LEU A 136 1.07 -18.65 -0.53
C LEU A 136 0.64 -17.20 -0.60
N TYR A 137 1.62 -16.30 -0.77
CA TYR A 137 1.43 -14.94 -1.23
C TYR A 137 1.39 -14.91 -2.74
N ARG A 138 0.55 -14.06 -3.30
CA ARG A 138 0.31 -14.01 -4.74
C ARG A 138 0.38 -12.57 -5.22
N PHE A 139 1.15 -12.34 -6.28
CA PHE A 139 1.10 -11.11 -7.05
C PHE A 139 0.49 -11.40 -8.42
N MET A 140 -0.40 -10.53 -8.83
CA MET A 140 -0.91 -10.46 -10.18
C MET A 140 -0.63 -9.07 -10.72
N PHE A 141 0.26 -8.99 -11.71
CA PHE A 141 0.60 -7.77 -12.40
C PHE A 141 -0.07 -7.78 -13.78
N ILE A 142 -0.80 -6.74 -14.09
CA ILE A 142 -1.61 -6.64 -15.30
C ILE A 142 -1.19 -5.40 -16.05
N SER A 143 -0.93 -5.52 -17.34
CA SER A 143 -0.67 -4.39 -18.23
C SER A 143 -1.47 -4.51 -19.52
N PRO A 144 -1.79 -3.39 -20.19
CA PRO A 144 -2.20 -3.44 -21.60
C PRO A 144 -1.17 -4.23 -22.40
N GLN A 145 -1.62 -5.06 -23.36
CA GLN A 145 -0.74 -5.97 -24.08
C GLN A 145 0.31 -5.22 -24.93
N ASP A 146 -0.05 -4.11 -25.50
CA ASP A 146 0.82 -3.22 -26.28
C ASP A 146 1.87 -2.48 -25.44
N GLN A 147 1.71 -2.44 -24.12
CA GLN A 147 2.63 -1.78 -23.19
C GLN A 147 3.46 -2.76 -22.35
N THR A 148 3.41 -4.05 -22.66
CA THR A 148 4.08 -5.10 -21.86
C THR A 148 5.57 -4.83 -21.67
N GLY A 149 6.29 -4.37 -22.70
CA GLY A 149 7.72 -4.07 -22.61
C GLY A 149 8.06 -3.02 -21.57
N ARG A 150 7.24 -1.97 -21.46
CA ARG A 150 7.39 -0.91 -20.45
C ARG A 150 7.26 -1.44 -19.01
N TRP A 151 6.31 -2.34 -18.79
CA TRP A 151 5.95 -2.79 -17.45
C TRP A 151 6.73 -4.02 -16.98
N ALA A 152 7.25 -4.84 -17.88
CA ALA A 152 7.84 -6.13 -17.55
C ALA A 152 8.93 -6.03 -16.46
N GLN A 153 9.87 -5.09 -16.60
CA GLN A 153 10.97 -4.92 -15.66
C GLN A 153 10.51 -4.29 -14.32
N LEU A 154 9.55 -3.37 -14.36
CA LEU A 154 8.98 -2.76 -13.16
C LEU A 154 8.23 -3.78 -12.32
N PHE A 155 7.43 -4.64 -12.94
CA PHE A 155 6.72 -5.74 -12.28
C PHE A 155 7.71 -6.77 -11.70
N ARG A 156 8.75 -7.13 -12.46
CA ARG A 156 9.80 -8.02 -11.95
C ARG A 156 10.47 -7.44 -10.71
N ARG A 157 10.90 -6.18 -10.74
CA ARG A 157 11.51 -5.51 -9.57
C ARG A 157 10.57 -5.47 -8.38
N SER A 158 9.30 -5.16 -8.60
CA SER A 158 8.29 -5.15 -7.54
C SER A 158 8.13 -6.53 -6.90
N GLY A 159 7.93 -7.59 -7.69
CA GLY A 159 7.82 -8.95 -7.16
C GLY A 159 9.07 -9.42 -6.40
N LEU A 160 10.27 -9.13 -6.92
CA LEU A 160 11.54 -9.46 -6.29
C LEU A 160 11.85 -8.61 -5.04
N SER A 161 11.14 -7.51 -4.83
CA SER A 161 11.30 -6.68 -3.63
C SER A 161 10.64 -7.26 -2.38
N PHE A 162 9.85 -8.33 -2.54
CA PHE A 162 9.25 -9.01 -1.39
C PHE A 162 10.32 -9.53 -0.47
N ARG A 163 10.20 -9.21 0.82
CA ARG A 163 11.08 -9.72 1.87
C ARG A 163 10.39 -9.81 3.21
N ARG A 164 10.88 -10.68 4.06
CA ARG A 164 10.47 -10.78 5.46
C ARG A 164 11.16 -9.71 6.29
N ILE A 165 10.45 -9.18 7.27
CA ILE A 165 11.01 -8.22 8.23
C ILE A 165 11.18 -8.86 9.60
N SER A 166 12.20 -8.45 10.34
CA SER A 166 12.46 -8.96 11.67
C SER A 166 11.37 -8.55 12.66
N LYS A 167 11.17 -9.34 13.73
CA LYS A 167 10.25 -8.99 14.84
C LYS A 167 10.57 -7.60 15.40
N ARG A 168 11.85 -7.25 15.53
CA ARG A 168 12.31 -5.93 16.02
C ARG A 168 11.91 -4.80 15.07
N ALA A 169 12.06 -4.99 13.75
CA ALA A 169 11.63 -4.00 12.76
C ALA A 169 10.11 -3.84 12.78
N ALA A 170 9.36 -4.93 12.77
CA ALA A 170 7.90 -4.92 12.84
C ALA A 170 7.38 -4.22 14.11
N ALA A 171 8.02 -4.43 15.26
CA ALA A 171 7.63 -3.82 16.52
C ALA A 171 7.81 -2.29 16.58
N LYS A 172 8.57 -1.71 15.67
CA LYS A 172 8.74 -0.26 15.55
C LYS A 172 7.67 0.43 14.70
N LEU A 173 6.95 -0.34 13.91
CA LEU A 173 5.90 0.20 13.04
C LEU A 173 4.67 0.60 13.86
N ARG A 174 4.20 1.81 13.64
CA ARG A 174 3.03 2.37 14.31
C ARG A 174 2.02 2.85 13.27
N ALA A 175 0.74 2.83 13.64
CA ALA A 175 -0.27 3.56 12.89
C ALA A 175 -0.01 5.05 12.99
N ASN A 176 -0.26 5.79 11.93
CA ASN A 176 -0.36 7.23 12.05
C ASN A 176 -1.59 7.58 12.91
N ARG A 177 -1.46 8.61 13.71
CA ARG A 177 -2.55 9.16 14.51
C ARG A 177 -2.78 10.61 14.18
N LEU A 178 -4.02 11.00 14.20
CA LEU A 178 -4.41 12.40 14.17
C LEU A 178 -4.23 12.94 15.59
N LEU A 179 -3.38 13.94 15.74
CA LEU A 179 -3.17 14.62 17.01
C LEU A 179 -3.65 16.06 16.90
N VAL A 180 -4.25 16.57 17.95
CA VAL A 180 -4.67 17.96 18.05
C VAL A 180 -3.67 18.71 18.94
N VAL A 181 -2.84 19.55 18.33
CA VAL A 181 -1.78 20.28 19.02
C VAL A 181 -1.95 21.80 18.91
N PRO A 182 -1.58 22.57 19.93
CA PRO A 182 -1.50 24.01 19.80
C PRO A 182 -0.30 24.41 18.95
N ALA A 183 -0.50 25.28 17.97
CA ALA A 183 0.57 25.81 17.14
C ALA A 183 1.56 26.65 17.96
N ARG A 184 2.85 26.48 17.69
CA ARG A 184 3.93 27.29 18.25
C ARG A 184 4.15 28.55 17.43
N ALA A 185 4.93 29.50 17.94
CA ALA A 185 5.17 30.76 17.25
C ALA A 185 6.02 30.59 15.97
N ASP A 186 6.84 29.54 15.92
CA ASP A 186 7.76 29.19 14.83
C ASP A 186 7.22 28.10 13.88
N ASP A 187 6.02 27.58 14.15
CA ASP A 187 5.41 26.58 13.28
C ASP A 187 5.00 27.16 11.93
N ASN A 188 5.20 26.39 10.89
CA ASN A 188 4.74 26.69 9.54
C ASN A 188 4.05 25.48 8.92
N ILE A 189 3.22 25.75 7.90
CA ILE A 189 2.40 24.71 7.25
C ILE A 189 3.24 23.62 6.64
N ALA A 190 4.34 23.96 5.95
CA ALA A 190 5.21 22.98 5.32
C ALA A 190 5.81 21.99 6.33
N GLY A 191 6.26 22.50 7.49
CA GLY A 191 6.81 21.70 8.57
C GLY A 191 5.77 20.74 9.19
N LEU A 192 4.60 21.27 9.53
CA LEU A 192 3.52 20.48 10.14
C LEU A 192 2.89 19.48 9.17
N ALA A 193 2.85 19.81 7.88
CA ALA A 193 2.32 18.92 6.84
C ALA A 193 3.26 17.76 6.49
N ARG A 194 4.52 17.79 6.89
CA ARG A 194 5.57 16.85 6.43
C ARG A 194 5.23 15.39 6.71
N THR A 195 4.52 15.10 7.78
CA THR A 195 4.17 13.75 8.21
C THR A 195 2.91 13.18 7.54
N LEU A 196 2.21 13.98 6.74
CA LEU A 196 1.08 13.52 5.95
C LEU A 196 1.55 12.57 4.82
N PRO A 197 0.78 11.53 4.48
CA PRO A 197 1.18 10.51 3.52
C PRO A 197 0.81 10.84 2.06
N TYR A 198 0.77 12.11 1.68
CA TYR A 198 0.29 12.54 0.36
C TYR A 198 1.38 13.18 -0.52
N GLY A 199 2.66 13.08 -0.11
CA GLY A 199 3.82 13.54 -0.85
C GLY A 199 3.72 15.03 -1.21
N ARG A 200 3.81 15.37 -2.49
CA ARG A 200 3.74 16.78 -2.94
C ARG A 200 2.44 17.51 -2.59
N TYR A 201 1.40 16.79 -2.21
CA TYR A 201 0.12 17.37 -1.83
C TYR A 201 -0.04 17.55 -0.31
N ASN A 202 0.98 17.29 0.49
CA ASN A 202 0.91 17.35 1.95
C ASN A 202 0.40 18.69 2.46
N GLU A 203 0.89 19.82 1.95
CA GLU A 203 0.42 21.15 2.37
C GLU A 203 -1.03 21.41 2.01
N ALA A 204 -1.45 21.02 0.80
CA ALA A 204 -2.84 21.15 0.38
C ALA A 204 -3.77 20.35 1.29
N TRP A 205 -3.41 19.10 1.58
CA TRP A 205 -4.17 18.25 2.49
C TRP A 205 -4.15 18.74 3.94
N PHE A 206 -3.02 19.30 4.41
CA PHE A 206 -2.96 19.92 5.74
C PHE A 206 -3.93 21.10 5.85
N ARG A 207 -4.01 21.93 4.83
CA ARG A 207 -4.99 23.05 4.78
C ARG A 207 -6.42 22.54 4.81
N VAL A 208 -6.76 21.54 3.99
CA VAL A 208 -8.09 20.90 3.99
C VAL A 208 -8.41 20.31 5.38
N LEU A 209 -7.46 19.59 5.97
CA LEU A 209 -7.63 18.96 7.27
C LEU A 209 -7.94 19.97 8.38
N ASN A 210 -7.34 21.17 8.28
CA ASN A 210 -7.44 22.24 9.27
C ASN A 210 -8.38 23.40 8.89
N ASP A 211 -9.13 23.25 7.79
CA ASP A 211 -10.02 24.31 7.27
C ASP A 211 -9.30 25.66 7.08
N LEU A 212 -8.10 25.61 6.48
CA LEU A 212 -7.27 26.77 6.21
C LEU A 212 -7.42 27.21 4.75
N ALA A 213 -7.76 28.47 4.53
CA ALA A 213 -7.79 29.06 3.19
C ALA A 213 -6.38 29.05 2.55
N PRO A 214 -6.26 29.12 1.21
CA PRO A 214 -4.97 29.05 0.51
C PRO A 214 -3.89 30.00 1.03
N ASN A 215 -4.29 31.22 1.43
CA ASN A 215 -3.36 32.28 1.91
C ASN A 215 -3.41 32.47 3.43
N GLN A 216 -4.14 31.62 4.13
CA GLN A 216 -4.24 31.73 5.58
C GLN A 216 -2.97 31.22 6.26
N THR A 217 -2.46 32.01 7.23
CA THR A 217 -1.32 31.64 8.09
C THR A 217 -1.83 31.00 9.38
N ILE A 218 -0.94 30.29 10.06
CA ILE A 218 -1.17 29.68 11.37
C ILE A 218 -1.00 30.77 12.44
N ARG A 219 -1.87 30.75 13.45
CA ARG A 219 -1.75 31.64 14.62
C ARG A 219 -1.20 30.85 15.81
N LYS A 220 -0.33 31.50 16.62
CA LYS A 220 0.13 30.93 17.88
C LYS A 220 -1.04 30.47 18.74
N ASN A 221 -0.93 29.29 19.35
CA ASN A 221 -1.96 28.63 20.16
C ASN A 221 -3.21 28.17 19.38
N GLN A 222 -3.25 28.33 18.04
CA GLN A 222 -4.31 27.74 17.25
C GLN A 222 -4.24 26.21 17.37
N ARG A 223 -5.35 25.57 17.70
CA ARG A 223 -5.43 24.11 17.72
C ARG A 223 -5.44 23.58 16.29
N LEU A 224 -4.45 22.76 15.98
CA LEU A 224 -4.24 22.19 14.65
C LEU A 224 -4.27 20.67 14.70
N LYS A 225 -4.87 20.08 13.70
CA LYS A 225 -4.81 18.65 13.41
C LYS A 225 -3.51 18.35 12.67
N VAL A 226 -2.65 17.55 13.29
CA VAL A 226 -1.40 17.04 12.71
C VAL A 226 -1.43 15.52 12.66
N VAL A 227 -0.64 14.92 11.79
CA VAL A 227 -0.51 13.46 11.71
C VAL A 227 0.87 13.07 12.21
N ALA A 228 0.94 12.11 13.15
CA ALA A 228 2.18 11.55 13.67
C ALA A 228 2.06 10.03 13.84
N GLY A 229 3.19 9.29 13.69
CA GLY A 229 3.23 7.84 13.85
C GLY A 229 4.64 7.30 13.88
#